data_42c0424501233de42c2fdec23b6dede9
#
_entry.id   42c0424501233de42c2fdec23b6dede9
#
_cell.length_a   1.000
_cell.length_b   1.000
_cell.length_c   1.000
_cell.angle_alpha   90.00
_cell.angle_beta   90.00
_cell.angle_gamma   90.00
#
_symmetry.space_group_name_H-M   'P 1'
#
loop_
_entity.id
_entity.type
_entity.pdbx_description
1 polymer ?
#
loop_
_entity_poly.entity_id
_entity_poly.type
_entity_poly.pdbx_seq_one_letter_code
_entity_poly.pdbx_strand_id
1 'polypeptide(L)'
;GGYLDHARNNLEATVTSFGHKGSLTYGDGGNSNLQWGVEARTEAINDRLNEWYMVDSAGYSIPQSSGDSLDLQSSVKSNVDLNSVRSSAYVQNAWEWKRGRDRSWALVAGVRGQNWSYNGQTVISPRMRLAYHPGWKKLNAAGDTVPNDFSFWFATGLYYQPPFYRELRDFNGVLNPDVQAQKSIHFILGMDRQFTIWDRPFKFTTEAYYKILSDLNAYELDNVRIRYYANNNAKGYAAGIDMKLNGEFIKGVESWASLSVMQTEENLDGDFYYHYYNAAGERTDGIDTRDRTPADSIRIEAGNIPRPTDQRVSFALFFQDEMPNWPTFKVHMNLVFGSSLPYGPPNFNRYADTLRTSLYRRVDIGFSKQLLGAPGQEKTNFMRHIKDLWISLEVFNLINLNNTVDYTWIQDVQGRYYGIPEFLSPRRLNLKVIARF
;
A
#
# COMPACT_ATOMS: atom_id res chain seq x y z
N GLY A 1 32.24 -17.04 0.03
CA GLY A 1 31.86 -16.74 1.40
C GLY A 1 30.36 -16.95 1.60
N GLY A 2 29.97 -17.50 2.73
CA GLY A 2 28.59 -17.70 3.11
C GLY A 2 28.13 -16.61 4.07
N TYR A 3 26.87 -16.27 3.97
CA TYR A 3 26.17 -15.41 4.91
C TYR A 3 25.09 -16.23 5.59
N LEU A 4 24.97 -16.10 6.90
CA LEU A 4 23.91 -16.72 7.66
C LEU A 4 23.11 -15.63 8.40
N ASP A 5 21.98 -15.27 7.83
CA ASP A 5 20.97 -14.48 8.51
C ASP A 5 19.98 -15.43 9.18
N HIS A 6 19.91 -15.40 10.50
CA HIS A 6 19.08 -16.30 11.27
C HIS A 6 18.22 -15.53 12.26
N ALA A 7 16.95 -15.86 12.29
CA ALA A 7 15.98 -15.27 13.19
C ALA A 7 15.16 -16.35 13.89
N ARG A 8 15.05 -16.25 15.22
CA ARG A 8 14.11 -17.02 16.05
C ARG A 8 13.22 -16.04 16.80
N ASN A 9 12.28 -15.48 16.07
CA ASN A 9 11.36 -14.51 16.62
C ASN A 9 10.04 -15.18 16.99
N ASN A 10 9.46 -14.77 18.11
CA ASN A 10 8.14 -15.19 18.52
C ASN A 10 7.32 -13.97 18.92
N LEU A 11 6.17 -13.79 18.28
CA LEU A 11 5.22 -12.73 18.58
C LEU A 11 3.87 -13.36 18.95
N GLU A 12 3.45 -13.15 20.18
CA GLU A 12 2.13 -13.52 20.67
C GLU A 12 1.34 -12.25 20.96
N ALA A 13 0.15 -12.16 20.41
CA ALA A 13 -0.71 -11.00 20.61
C ALA A 13 -2.13 -11.45 20.93
N THR A 14 -2.65 -10.99 22.07
CA THR A 14 -4.05 -11.15 22.44
C THR A 14 -4.73 -9.80 22.39
N VAL A 15 -5.77 -9.71 21.57
CA VAL A 15 -6.54 -8.48 21.40
C VAL A 15 -8.00 -8.77 21.72
N THR A 16 -8.55 -8.02 22.69
CA THR A 16 -9.97 -8.06 23.02
C THR A 16 -10.58 -6.70 22.75
N SER A 17 -11.62 -6.65 21.93
CA SER A 17 -12.30 -5.40 21.61
C SER A 17 -13.77 -5.46 22.01
N PHE A 18 -14.25 -4.35 22.54
CA PHE A 18 -15.66 -4.08 22.80
C PHE A 18 -16.04 -2.78 22.10
N GLY A 19 -17.14 -2.80 21.37
CA GLY A 19 -17.58 -1.63 20.65
C GLY A 19 -19.11 -1.53 20.55
N HIS A 20 -19.58 -0.30 20.48
CA HIS A 20 -20.96 0.04 20.18
C HIS A 20 -21.02 1.05 19.07
N LYS A 21 -21.95 0.90 18.14
CA LYS A 21 -22.25 1.86 17.08
C LYS A 21 -23.76 2.01 16.92
N GLY A 22 -24.20 3.22 16.60
CA GLY A 22 -25.59 3.51 16.34
C GLY A 22 -25.75 4.50 15.19
N SER A 23 -26.96 4.56 14.69
CA SER A 23 -27.36 5.56 13.70
C SER A 23 -28.80 6.00 13.93
N LEU A 24 -29.09 7.27 13.61
CA LEU A 24 -30.41 7.88 13.70
C LEU A 24 -30.66 8.69 12.43
N THR A 25 -31.69 8.31 11.68
CA THR A 25 -32.16 9.08 10.53
C THR A 25 -33.24 10.06 11.02
N TYR A 26 -33.12 11.32 10.66
CA TYR A 26 -34.02 12.39 11.12
C TYR A 26 -34.15 13.49 10.04
N GLY A 27 -34.98 14.51 10.32
CA GLY A 27 -35.26 15.61 9.42
C GLY A 27 -36.38 15.31 8.42
N ASP A 28 -36.81 16.32 7.66
CA ASP A 28 -37.89 16.22 6.71
C ASP A 28 -37.57 15.24 5.58
N GLY A 29 -38.34 14.15 5.48
CA GLY A 29 -38.07 13.08 4.50
C GLY A 29 -36.85 12.26 4.75
N GLY A 30 -36.26 12.28 5.97
CA GLY A 30 -35.06 11.50 6.30
C GLY A 30 -33.78 12.02 5.66
N ASN A 31 -33.68 13.32 5.47
CA ASN A 31 -32.55 13.97 4.79
C ASN A 31 -31.29 14.14 5.66
N SER A 32 -31.34 13.67 6.89
CA SER A 32 -30.22 13.74 7.83
C SER A 32 -29.98 12.40 8.50
N ASN A 33 -28.71 11.99 8.62
CA ASN A 33 -28.32 10.74 9.28
C ASN A 33 -27.16 10.98 10.24
N LEU A 34 -27.45 10.90 11.54
CA LEU A 34 -26.46 10.95 12.62
C LEU A 34 -25.93 9.55 12.88
N GLN A 35 -24.61 9.42 12.97
CA GLN A 35 -23.93 8.17 13.30
C GLN A 35 -22.93 8.41 14.42
N TRP A 36 -22.82 7.47 15.34
CA TRP A 36 -21.85 7.49 16.43
C TRP A 36 -21.30 6.10 16.71
N GLY A 37 -20.16 6.06 17.34
CA GLY A 37 -19.59 4.81 17.83
C GLY A 37 -18.55 5.06 18.90
N VAL A 38 -18.39 4.05 19.74
CA VAL A 38 -17.34 3.97 20.77
C VAL A 38 -16.70 2.59 20.69
N GLU A 39 -15.42 2.51 20.93
CA GLU A 39 -14.65 1.27 20.94
C GLU A 39 -13.59 1.35 22.02
N ALA A 40 -13.45 0.28 22.80
CA ALA A 40 -12.33 0.05 23.70
C ALA A 40 -11.68 -1.29 23.33
N ARG A 41 -10.36 -1.29 23.21
CA ARG A 41 -9.57 -2.46 22.84
C ARG A 41 -8.40 -2.63 23.78
N THR A 42 -8.29 -3.80 24.39
CA THR A 42 -7.10 -4.20 25.17
C THR A 42 -6.14 -4.97 24.25
N GLU A 43 -4.87 -4.69 24.39
CA GLU A 43 -3.79 -5.34 23.65
C GLU A 43 -2.76 -5.87 24.64
N ALA A 44 -2.53 -7.18 24.62
CA ALA A 44 -1.46 -7.83 25.36
C ALA A 44 -0.51 -8.47 24.35
N ILE A 45 0.72 -8.01 24.30
CA ILE A 45 1.73 -8.41 23.31
C ILE A 45 2.97 -8.88 24.03
N ASN A 46 3.37 -10.11 23.76
CA ASN A 46 4.67 -10.67 24.13
C ASN A 46 5.49 -10.87 22.86
N ASP A 47 6.61 -10.18 22.75
CA ASP A 47 7.49 -10.23 21.57
C ASP A 47 8.90 -10.57 21.99
N ARG A 48 9.43 -11.64 21.44
CA ARG A 48 10.80 -12.11 21.65
C ARG A 48 11.53 -12.08 20.32
N LEU A 49 12.56 -11.25 20.25
CA LEU A 49 13.48 -11.21 19.13
C LEU A 49 14.77 -11.92 19.51
N ASN A 50 15.24 -12.73 18.59
CA ASN A 50 16.57 -13.31 18.65
C ASN A 50 17.07 -13.48 17.22
N GLU A 51 17.74 -12.44 16.73
CA GLU A 51 18.27 -12.36 15.38
C GLU A 51 19.79 -12.27 15.44
N TRP A 52 20.47 -12.93 14.53
CA TRP A 52 21.92 -12.80 14.37
C TRP A 52 22.33 -12.97 12.92
N TYR A 53 23.31 -12.20 12.55
CA TYR A 53 23.93 -12.21 11.26
C TYR A 53 25.38 -12.65 11.40
N MET A 54 25.72 -13.73 10.71
CA MET A 54 27.06 -14.31 10.69
C MET A 54 27.61 -14.27 9.28
N VAL A 55 28.90 -14.06 9.16
CA VAL A 55 29.63 -14.03 7.89
C VAL A 55 30.74 -15.08 7.93
N ASP A 56 30.86 -15.84 6.86
CA ASP A 56 31.91 -16.84 6.67
C ASP A 56 33.24 -16.18 6.35
N SER A 57 34.28 -16.66 6.99
CA SER A 57 35.66 -16.20 6.80
C SER A 57 36.35 -16.67 5.53
N ALA A 58 35.64 -17.31 4.60
CA ALA A 58 36.20 -17.90 3.39
C ALA A 58 36.85 -16.91 2.40
N GLY A 59 37.43 -15.85 2.89
CA GLY A 59 38.42 -15.02 2.18
C GLY A 59 37.86 -13.85 1.37
N TYR A 60 36.55 -13.71 1.24
CA TYR A 60 35.93 -12.63 0.43
C TYR A 60 35.23 -11.56 1.26
N SER A 61 34.70 -11.93 2.41
CA SER A 61 33.87 -11.02 3.25
C SER A 61 34.65 -10.47 4.45
N ILE A 62 35.63 -11.22 4.97
CA ILE A 62 36.45 -10.82 6.11
C ILE A 62 37.93 -11.13 5.79
N PRO A 63 38.75 -10.11 5.45
CA PRO A 63 40.08 -10.32 4.93
C PRO A 63 41.10 -10.78 5.97
N GLN A 64 40.77 -10.82 7.24
CA GLN A 64 41.75 -11.04 8.33
C GLN A 64 41.43 -12.21 9.27
N SER A 65 40.41 -13.01 8.98
CA SER A 65 40.09 -14.16 9.83
C SER A 65 40.90 -15.38 9.41
N SER A 66 41.54 -15.98 10.36
CA SER A 66 42.51 -17.11 10.15
C SER A 66 41.88 -18.48 10.37
N GLY A 67 40.57 -18.66 10.18
CA GLY A 67 39.90 -19.91 10.47
C GLY A 67 38.65 -20.19 9.65
N ASP A 68 38.19 -21.44 9.65
CA ASP A 68 36.93 -21.90 9.04
C ASP A 68 35.71 -21.57 9.92
N SER A 69 35.78 -20.53 10.73
CA SER A 69 34.70 -20.16 11.65
C SER A 69 33.79 -19.07 11.05
N LEU A 70 32.48 -19.15 11.37
CA LEU A 70 31.53 -18.10 11.12
C LEU A 70 31.74 -16.99 12.17
N ASP A 71 31.87 -15.74 11.74
CA ASP A 71 32.01 -14.59 12.60
C ASP A 71 30.67 -13.87 12.78
N LEU A 72 30.32 -13.62 14.05
CA LEU A 72 29.10 -12.90 14.39
C LEU A 72 29.30 -11.40 14.10
N GLN A 73 28.59 -10.89 13.10
CA GLN A 73 28.62 -9.48 12.71
C GLN A 73 27.63 -8.63 13.49
N SER A 74 26.42 -9.14 13.71
CA SER A 74 25.40 -8.45 14.48
C SER A 74 24.48 -9.41 15.21
N SER A 75 23.95 -8.97 16.34
CA SER A 75 22.96 -9.70 17.11
C SER A 75 21.94 -8.73 17.70
N VAL A 76 20.65 -9.01 17.47
CA VAL A 76 19.55 -8.27 18.09
C VAL A 76 18.77 -9.22 18.98
N LYS A 77 18.72 -8.91 20.27
CA LYS A 77 17.94 -9.66 21.27
C LYS A 77 17.03 -8.72 22.02
N SER A 78 15.75 -9.02 22.03
CA SER A 78 14.74 -8.26 22.75
C SER A 78 13.68 -9.19 23.32
N ASN A 79 13.19 -8.86 24.50
CA ASN A 79 12.05 -9.54 25.12
C ASN A 79 11.14 -8.45 25.69
N VAL A 80 9.94 -8.32 25.12
CA VAL A 80 9.03 -7.24 25.41
C VAL A 80 7.67 -7.81 25.78
N ASP A 81 7.15 -7.34 26.91
CA ASP A 81 5.77 -7.52 27.34
C ASP A 81 5.08 -6.16 27.35
N LEU A 82 4.10 -5.97 26.49
CA LEU A 82 3.34 -4.74 26.37
C LEU A 82 1.86 -5.00 26.63
N ASN A 83 1.31 -4.27 27.61
CA ASN A 83 -0.11 -4.24 27.88
C ASN A 83 -0.64 -2.84 27.70
N SER A 84 -1.65 -2.65 26.87
CA SER A 84 -2.21 -1.34 26.60
C SER A 84 -3.70 -1.37 26.31
N VAL A 85 -4.32 -0.20 26.42
CA VAL A 85 -5.73 0.02 26.07
C VAL A 85 -5.79 1.13 25.00
N ARG A 86 -6.52 0.86 23.92
CA ARG A 86 -6.90 1.87 22.94
C ARG A 86 -8.37 2.16 23.05
N SER A 87 -8.72 3.41 23.21
CA SER A 87 -10.11 3.86 23.25
C SER A 87 -10.38 4.82 22.08
N SER A 88 -11.54 4.73 21.48
CA SER A 88 -11.95 5.67 20.46
C SER A 88 -13.46 5.96 20.51
N ALA A 89 -13.82 7.17 20.16
CA ALA A 89 -15.21 7.59 19.98
C ALA A 89 -15.32 8.47 18.73
N TYR A 90 -16.43 8.36 18.03
CA TYR A 90 -16.73 9.27 16.92
C TYR A 90 -18.20 9.64 16.86
N VAL A 91 -18.44 10.80 16.29
CA VAL A 91 -19.76 11.25 15.87
C VAL A 91 -19.62 11.90 14.50
N GLN A 92 -20.57 11.60 13.62
CA GLN A 92 -20.67 12.22 12.31
C GLN A 92 -22.13 12.39 11.91
N ASN A 93 -22.39 13.40 11.11
CA ASN A 93 -23.71 13.59 10.51
C ASN A 93 -23.58 13.75 9.00
N ALA A 94 -24.52 13.16 8.28
CA ALA A 94 -24.74 13.35 6.86
C ALA A 94 -26.01 14.17 6.65
N TRP A 95 -25.93 15.21 5.85
CA TRP A 95 -27.06 16.04 5.43
C TRP A 95 -27.19 15.96 3.93
N GLU A 96 -28.43 15.85 3.43
CA GLU A 96 -28.72 15.89 2.00
C GLU A 96 -29.75 17.00 1.73
N TRP A 97 -29.46 17.86 0.75
CA TRP A 97 -30.37 18.92 0.29
C TRP A 97 -30.66 18.72 -1.18
N LYS A 98 -31.95 18.60 -1.50
CA LYS A 98 -32.42 18.52 -2.88
C LYS A 98 -32.92 19.91 -3.32
N ARG A 99 -32.49 20.36 -4.50
CA ARG A 99 -32.95 21.60 -5.09
C ARG A 99 -33.53 21.32 -6.48
N GLY A 100 -34.86 21.32 -6.56
CA GLY A 100 -35.56 20.85 -7.75
C GLY A 100 -35.56 19.32 -7.86
N ARG A 101 -35.79 18.81 -9.07
CA ARG A 101 -35.94 17.36 -9.31
C ARG A 101 -34.60 16.62 -9.40
N ASP A 102 -33.53 17.29 -9.87
CA ASP A 102 -32.33 16.58 -10.35
C ASP A 102 -31.04 17.05 -9.66
N ARG A 103 -31.06 18.14 -8.86
CA ARG A 103 -29.86 18.65 -8.17
C ARG A 103 -29.86 18.27 -6.72
N SER A 104 -28.72 17.81 -6.23
CA SER A 104 -28.54 17.57 -4.79
C SER A 104 -27.14 17.97 -4.31
N TRP A 105 -27.11 18.32 -3.03
CA TRP A 105 -25.90 18.53 -2.25
C TRP A 105 -25.90 17.55 -1.09
N ALA A 106 -24.77 16.98 -0.78
CA ALA A 106 -24.62 16.18 0.41
C ALA A 106 -23.38 16.64 1.17
N LEU A 107 -23.53 16.87 2.47
CA LEU A 107 -22.43 17.17 3.38
C LEU A 107 -22.34 16.07 4.42
N VAL A 108 -21.17 15.50 4.57
CA VAL A 108 -20.84 14.62 5.70
C VAL A 108 -19.76 15.31 6.50
N ALA A 109 -20.01 15.55 7.79
CA ALA A 109 -19.02 16.10 8.69
C ALA A 109 -19.02 15.33 10.02
N GLY A 110 -17.86 15.16 10.60
CA GLY A 110 -17.71 14.40 11.83
C GLY A 110 -16.36 14.61 12.51
N VAL A 111 -16.28 14.11 13.71
CA VAL A 111 -15.07 14.13 14.53
C VAL A 111 -14.85 12.75 15.18
N ARG A 112 -13.60 12.33 15.25
CA ARG A 112 -13.18 11.13 15.97
C ARG A 112 -12.10 11.48 16.98
N GLY A 113 -12.28 11.04 18.22
CA GLY A 113 -11.25 11.06 19.26
C GLY A 113 -10.67 9.66 19.46
N GLN A 114 -9.37 9.59 19.71
CA GLN A 114 -8.67 8.32 20.04
C GLN A 114 -7.68 8.60 21.16
N ASN A 115 -7.57 7.63 22.08
CA ASN A 115 -6.58 7.64 23.15
C ASN A 115 -5.85 6.30 23.18
N TRP A 116 -4.57 6.33 23.47
CA TRP A 116 -3.77 5.14 23.70
C TRP A 116 -3.05 5.23 25.04
N SER A 117 -3.31 4.26 25.92
CA SER A 117 -2.81 4.28 27.30
C SER A 117 -1.30 4.09 27.42
N TYR A 118 -0.66 3.49 26.39
CA TYR A 118 0.78 3.19 26.41
C TYR A 118 1.65 4.47 26.43
N ASN A 119 1.34 5.43 25.54
CA ASN A 119 2.02 6.71 25.49
C ASN A 119 1.18 7.89 26.00
N GLY A 120 -0.03 7.63 26.50
CA GLY A 120 -0.95 8.65 27.01
C GLY A 120 -1.51 9.62 25.95
N GLN A 121 -1.21 9.40 24.66
CA GLN A 121 -1.58 10.31 23.59
C GLN A 121 -3.09 10.29 23.31
N THR A 122 -3.67 11.49 23.26
CA THR A 122 -5.04 11.69 22.77
C THR A 122 -5.02 12.52 21.48
N VAL A 123 -5.69 12.04 20.44
CA VAL A 123 -5.76 12.70 19.14
C VAL A 123 -7.20 12.93 18.71
N ILE A 124 -7.45 14.02 17.99
CA ILE A 124 -8.79 14.42 17.51
C ILE A 124 -8.72 14.63 16.01
N SER A 125 -9.59 13.95 15.27
CA SER A 125 -9.62 13.86 13.81
C SER A 125 -10.93 14.40 13.24
N PRO A 126 -11.08 15.72 12.98
CA PRO A 126 -12.20 16.28 12.24
C PRO A 126 -12.09 15.94 10.75
N ARG A 127 -13.22 15.69 10.11
CA ARG A 127 -13.33 15.34 8.69
C ARG A 127 -14.60 15.90 8.09
N MET A 128 -14.54 16.28 6.81
CA MET A 128 -15.73 16.67 6.05
C MET A 128 -15.62 16.21 4.59
N ARG A 129 -16.76 15.95 4.00
CA ARG A 129 -16.94 15.71 2.56
C ARG A 129 -18.18 16.44 2.07
N LEU A 130 -18.01 17.32 1.10
CA LEU A 130 -19.09 17.99 0.39
C LEU A 130 -19.21 17.36 -1.00
N ALA A 131 -20.39 16.87 -1.33
CA ALA A 131 -20.70 16.35 -2.66
C ALA A 131 -21.77 17.18 -3.34
N TYR A 132 -21.66 17.33 -4.65
CA TYR A 132 -22.58 18.05 -5.50
C TYR A 132 -22.97 17.23 -6.71
N HIS A 133 -24.26 17.05 -6.89
CA HIS A 133 -24.86 16.40 -8.04
C HIS A 133 -25.63 17.45 -8.85
N PRO A 134 -25.11 17.89 -10.03
CA PRO A 134 -25.67 19.03 -10.76
C PRO A 134 -27.01 18.74 -11.48
N GLY A 135 -27.33 17.45 -11.68
CA GLY A 135 -28.54 17.05 -12.42
C GLY A 135 -28.54 17.51 -13.87
N TRP A 136 -27.39 17.51 -14.51
CA TRP A 136 -27.26 17.91 -15.92
C TRP A 136 -27.96 16.92 -16.85
N LYS A 137 -28.46 17.45 -17.96
CA LYS A 137 -29.12 16.68 -19.01
C LYS A 137 -28.40 16.90 -20.34
N LYS A 138 -28.48 15.92 -21.22
CA LYS A 138 -27.98 16.01 -22.59
C LYS A 138 -29.02 15.44 -23.55
N LEU A 139 -28.93 15.84 -24.81
CA LEU A 139 -29.70 15.19 -25.88
C LEU A 139 -28.96 13.93 -26.33
N ASN A 140 -29.69 12.84 -26.51
CA ASN A 140 -29.18 11.64 -27.16
C ASN A 140 -29.24 11.79 -28.69
N ALA A 141 -28.76 10.77 -29.41
CA ALA A 141 -28.77 10.79 -30.88
C ALA A 141 -30.19 10.80 -31.49
N ALA A 142 -31.21 10.38 -30.74
CA ALA A 142 -32.62 10.39 -31.13
C ALA A 142 -33.32 11.73 -30.80
N GLY A 143 -32.61 12.68 -30.16
CA GLY A 143 -33.16 13.98 -29.75
C GLY A 143 -33.86 13.98 -28.38
N ASP A 144 -33.82 12.86 -27.64
CA ASP A 144 -34.42 12.78 -26.31
C ASP A 144 -33.50 13.36 -25.25
N THR A 145 -34.10 14.00 -24.24
CA THR A 145 -33.38 14.52 -23.09
C THR A 145 -33.09 13.40 -22.09
N VAL A 146 -31.81 13.02 -21.96
CA VAL A 146 -31.35 11.98 -21.03
C VAL A 146 -30.45 12.57 -19.93
N PRO A 147 -30.37 11.96 -18.74
CA PRO A 147 -29.45 12.38 -17.71
C PRO A 147 -27.99 12.37 -18.19
N ASN A 148 -27.24 13.41 -17.82
CA ASN A 148 -25.79 13.46 -17.95
C ASN A 148 -25.20 13.42 -16.54
N ASP A 149 -25.03 12.21 -16.04
CA ASP A 149 -24.87 11.89 -14.63
C ASP A 149 -23.44 12.15 -14.16
N PHE A 150 -23.23 13.35 -13.62
CA PHE A 150 -22.00 13.77 -12.96
C PHE A 150 -22.21 13.93 -11.45
N SER A 151 -21.22 13.57 -10.68
CA SER A 151 -21.11 13.88 -9.27
C SER A 151 -19.70 14.40 -8.98
N PHE A 152 -19.60 15.50 -8.26
CA PHE A 152 -18.35 16.11 -7.83
C PHE A 152 -18.28 16.10 -6.32
N TRP A 153 -17.09 15.95 -5.76
CA TRP A 153 -16.91 16.08 -4.31
C TRP A 153 -15.58 16.72 -3.96
N PHE A 154 -15.59 17.37 -2.83
CA PHE A 154 -14.41 17.82 -2.12
C PHE A 154 -14.41 17.18 -0.75
N ALA A 155 -13.27 16.61 -0.34
CA ALA A 155 -13.09 16.06 0.98
C ALA A 155 -11.82 16.60 1.63
N THR A 156 -11.89 16.88 2.91
CA THR A 156 -10.74 17.29 3.71
C THR A 156 -10.87 16.73 5.12
N GLY A 157 -9.75 16.59 5.78
CA GLY A 157 -9.72 16.11 7.16
C GLY A 157 -8.33 15.96 7.72
N LEU A 158 -8.30 15.89 9.03
CA LEU A 158 -7.13 15.58 9.82
C LEU A 158 -7.20 14.12 10.23
N TYR A 159 -6.16 13.37 9.89
CA TYR A 159 -6.06 11.94 10.14
C TYR A 159 -4.86 11.66 11.02
N TYR A 160 -5.09 10.88 12.07
CA TYR A 160 -4.04 10.35 12.92
C TYR A 160 -4.02 8.85 12.83
N GLN A 161 -2.83 8.30 12.75
CA GLN A 161 -2.58 6.87 12.84
C GLN A 161 -1.68 6.61 14.04
N PRO A 162 -2.25 6.17 15.18
CA PRO A 162 -1.44 5.69 16.30
C PRO A 162 -0.54 4.54 15.86
N PRO A 163 0.70 4.47 16.36
CA PRO A 163 1.65 3.47 15.92
C PRO A 163 1.16 2.05 16.22
N PHE A 164 1.44 1.13 15.32
CA PHE A 164 1.38 -0.30 15.60
C PHE A 164 2.54 -0.70 16.48
N TYR A 165 2.45 -1.84 17.15
CA TYR A 165 3.49 -2.34 18.02
C TYR A 165 4.89 -2.36 17.35
N ARG A 166 4.98 -2.82 16.09
CA ARG A 166 6.25 -2.87 15.36
C ARG A 166 6.86 -1.50 15.07
N GLU A 167 6.06 -0.47 14.96
CA GLU A 167 6.50 0.91 14.71
C GLU A 167 7.15 1.57 15.94
N LEU A 168 6.98 0.98 17.12
CA LEU A 168 7.62 1.43 18.36
C LEU A 168 9.06 0.94 18.49
N ARG A 169 9.44 -0.06 17.72
CA ARG A 169 10.71 -0.77 17.86
C ARG A 169 11.74 -0.25 16.88
N ASP A 170 12.87 0.19 17.41
CA ASP A 170 14.02 0.63 16.64
C ASP A 170 14.81 -0.52 16.02
N PHE A 171 15.90 -0.20 15.32
CA PHE A 171 16.80 -1.17 14.68
C PHE A 171 17.50 -2.12 15.66
N ASN A 172 17.62 -1.74 16.92
CA ASN A 172 18.25 -2.54 17.98
C ASN A 172 17.22 -3.41 18.74
N GLY A 173 15.95 -3.34 18.37
CA GLY A 173 14.88 -4.06 19.05
C GLY A 173 14.37 -3.38 20.31
N VAL A 174 14.76 -2.13 20.57
CA VAL A 174 14.34 -1.36 21.74
C VAL A 174 13.01 -0.67 21.44
N LEU A 175 12.08 -0.73 22.38
CA LEU A 175 10.82 0.00 22.28
C LEU A 175 11.01 1.46 22.71
N ASN A 176 10.54 2.36 21.87
CA ASN A 176 10.41 3.77 22.22
C ASN A 176 8.94 4.10 22.54
N PRO A 177 8.60 4.34 23.82
CA PRO A 177 7.24 4.70 24.22
C PRO A 177 6.82 6.11 23.75
N ASP A 178 7.77 6.95 23.37
CA ASP A 178 7.51 8.34 22.99
C ASP A 178 7.04 8.49 21.53
N VAL A 179 7.03 7.40 20.76
CA VAL A 179 6.51 7.42 19.38
C VAL A 179 5.04 7.80 19.38
N GLN A 180 4.73 8.88 18.66
CA GLN A 180 3.40 9.45 18.58
C GLN A 180 2.67 9.00 17.31
N ALA A 181 1.37 9.29 17.27
CA ALA A 181 0.55 9.05 16.10
C ALA A 181 1.04 9.89 14.91
N GLN A 182 1.30 9.24 13.79
CA GLN A 182 1.58 9.91 12.52
C GLN A 182 0.35 10.71 12.09
N LYS A 183 0.56 11.89 11.52
CA LYS A 183 -0.48 12.86 11.17
C LYS A 183 -0.52 13.11 9.67
N SER A 184 -1.73 13.20 9.12
CA SER A 184 -1.94 13.56 7.72
C SER A 184 -3.13 14.49 7.56
N ILE A 185 -2.94 15.61 6.83
CA ILE A 185 -4.02 16.50 6.41
C ILE A 185 -4.30 16.21 4.95
N HIS A 186 -5.55 15.88 4.62
CA HIS A 186 -5.96 15.51 3.27
C HIS A 186 -6.78 16.63 2.62
N PHE A 187 -6.51 16.84 1.33
CA PHE A 187 -7.34 17.62 0.40
C PHE A 187 -7.59 16.75 -0.81
N ILE A 188 -8.85 16.44 -1.09
CA ILE A 188 -9.24 15.53 -2.17
C ILE A 188 -10.33 16.20 -2.98
N LEU A 189 -10.17 16.23 -4.30
CA LEU A 189 -11.16 16.66 -5.25
C LEU A 189 -11.48 15.49 -6.17
N GLY A 190 -12.74 15.12 -6.25
CA GLY A 190 -13.15 13.95 -7.03
C GLY A 190 -14.36 14.20 -7.92
N MET A 191 -14.48 13.33 -8.92
CA MET A 191 -15.57 13.33 -9.89
C MET A 191 -15.94 11.89 -10.24
N ASP A 192 -17.24 11.62 -10.28
CA ASP A 192 -17.84 10.45 -10.91
C ASP A 192 -18.62 10.88 -12.16
N ARG A 193 -18.59 10.06 -13.18
CA ARG A 193 -19.45 10.17 -14.34
C ARG A 193 -19.98 8.80 -14.72
N GLN A 194 -21.33 8.66 -14.75
CA GLN A 194 -21.99 7.50 -15.32
C GLN A 194 -22.42 7.82 -16.76
N PHE A 195 -22.20 6.88 -17.67
CA PHE A 195 -22.52 7.06 -19.08
C PHE A 195 -22.70 5.71 -19.77
N THR A 196 -23.27 5.75 -20.96
CA THR A 196 -23.54 4.57 -21.76
C THR A 196 -22.68 4.64 -23.04
N ILE A 197 -21.98 3.54 -23.36
CA ILE A 197 -21.29 3.33 -24.62
C ILE A 197 -21.75 1.96 -25.17
N TRP A 198 -22.10 1.89 -26.43
CA TRP A 198 -22.63 0.65 -27.06
C TRP A 198 -23.82 0.03 -26.29
N ASP A 199 -24.73 0.89 -25.81
CA ASP A 199 -25.86 0.54 -24.95
C ASP A 199 -25.51 -0.24 -23.66
N ARG A 200 -24.30 -0.03 -23.15
CA ARG A 200 -23.76 -0.65 -21.93
C ARG A 200 -23.37 0.41 -20.91
N PRO A 201 -23.55 0.09 -19.60
CA PRO A 201 -23.21 1.03 -18.53
C PRO A 201 -21.72 1.12 -18.29
N PHE A 202 -21.22 2.32 -18.13
CA PHE A 202 -19.87 2.64 -17.72
C PHE A 202 -19.89 3.67 -16.58
N LYS A 203 -18.93 3.55 -15.69
CA LYS A 203 -18.63 4.53 -14.65
C LYS A 203 -17.16 4.92 -14.69
N PHE A 204 -16.89 6.19 -14.86
CA PHE A 204 -15.57 6.78 -14.72
C PHE A 204 -15.48 7.52 -13.39
N THR A 205 -14.47 7.22 -12.58
CA THR A 205 -14.16 7.88 -11.32
C THR A 205 -12.77 8.47 -11.42
N THR A 206 -12.58 9.70 -10.98
CA THR A 206 -11.25 10.30 -10.83
C THR A 206 -11.16 11.09 -9.54
N GLU A 207 -10.00 11.02 -8.88
CA GLU A 207 -9.67 11.76 -7.68
C GLU A 207 -8.28 12.37 -7.81
N ALA A 208 -8.18 13.69 -7.58
CA ALA A 208 -6.92 14.37 -7.38
C ALA A 208 -6.74 14.64 -5.88
N TYR A 209 -5.57 14.36 -5.34
CA TYR A 209 -5.32 14.53 -3.92
C TYR A 209 -3.97 15.16 -3.61
N TYR A 210 -3.95 15.89 -2.49
CA TYR A 210 -2.75 16.36 -1.85
C TYR A 210 -2.84 16.08 -0.35
N LYS A 211 -1.82 15.44 0.20
CA LYS A 211 -1.73 15.06 1.61
C LYS A 211 -0.46 15.63 2.21
N ILE A 212 -0.60 16.41 3.28
CA ILE A 212 0.52 16.92 4.09
C ILE A 212 0.74 15.91 5.20
N LEU A 213 1.96 15.40 5.30
CA LEU A 213 2.36 14.39 6.26
C LEU A 213 3.29 14.99 7.32
N SER A 214 3.01 14.71 8.59
CA SER A 214 3.80 15.18 9.72
C SER A 214 3.97 14.07 10.75
N ASP A 215 4.94 14.19 11.62
CA ASP A 215 5.23 13.25 12.68
C ASP A 215 5.39 11.82 12.13
N LEU A 216 5.99 11.70 10.94
CA LEU A 216 6.20 10.42 10.29
C LEU A 216 7.26 9.60 11.05
N ASN A 217 6.97 8.34 11.26
CA ASN A 217 7.94 7.35 11.70
C ASN A 217 8.59 6.74 10.45
N ALA A 218 9.76 7.26 10.08
CA ALA A 218 10.48 6.79 8.92
C ALA A 218 10.91 5.33 9.08
N TYR A 219 11.08 4.63 7.96
CA TYR A 219 11.49 3.23 7.93
C TYR A 219 12.36 2.91 6.73
N GLU A 220 13.08 1.82 6.83
CA GLU A 220 13.88 1.24 5.76
C GLU A 220 13.40 -0.17 5.43
N LEU A 221 13.66 -0.60 4.20
CA LEU A 221 13.47 -1.96 3.76
C LEU A 221 14.81 -2.70 3.87
N ASP A 222 14.82 -3.76 4.68
CA ASP A 222 15.98 -4.60 4.89
C ASP A 222 15.56 -6.05 4.64
N ASN A 223 15.96 -6.58 3.50
CA ASN A 223 15.70 -7.97 3.10
C ASN A 223 14.20 -8.35 3.27
N VAL A 224 13.29 -7.61 2.59
CA VAL A 224 11.82 -7.72 2.66
C VAL A 224 11.22 -7.35 4.02
N ARG A 225 12.02 -6.99 5.00
CA ARG A 225 11.57 -6.57 6.33
C ARG A 225 11.48 -5.05 6.40
N ILE A 226 10.46 -4.56 7.10
CA ILE A 226 10.35 -3.14 7.43
C ILE A 226 11.00 -2.93 8.80
N ARG A 227 11.99 -2.04 8.85
CA ARG A 227 12.66 -1.61 10.07
C ARG A 227 12.43 -0.13 10.29
N TYR A 228 11.87 0.22 11.43
CA TYR A 228 11.51 1.60 11.77
C TYR A 228 12.62 2.30 12.53
N TYR A 229 12.72 3.62 12.33
CA TYR A 229 13.55 4.46 13.20
C TYR A 229 12.97 4.58 14.62
N ALA A 230 11.68 4.23 14.76
CA ALA A 230 10.92 4.30 16.01
C ALA A 230 10.97 5.69 16.68
N ASN A 231 10.90 6.71 15.87
CA ASN A 231 10.78 8.10 16.30
C ASN A 231 9.97 8.87 15.23
N ASN A 232 9.46 10.04 15.59
CA ASN A 232 8.68 10.87 14.67
C ASN A 232 9.58 11.89 13.96
N ASN A 233 10.62 11.44 13.29
CA ASN A 233 11.71 12.25 12.76
C ASN A 233 11.52 12.69 11.31
N ALA A 234 10.33 12.56 10.73
CA ALA A 234 10.15 12.93 9.35
C ALA A 234 8.82 13.66 9.09
N LYS A 235 8.83 14.48 8.05
CA LYS A 235 7.67 15.15 7.46
C LYS A 235 7.70 14.98 5.96
N GLY A 236 6.55 15.10 5.30
CA GLY A 236 6.51 14.87 3.85
C GLY A 236 5.18 15.20 3.23
N TYR A 237 4.98 14.71 2.02
CA TYR A 237 3.72 14.84 1.30
C TYR A 237 3.43 13.62 0.42
N ALA A 238 2.17 13.50 0.02
CA ALA A 238 1.76 12.62 -1.05
C ALA A 238 0.77 13.37 -1.94
N ALA A 239 1.00 13.37 -3.25
CA ALA A 239 0.15 14.03 -4.23
C ALA A 239 -0.07 13.10 -5.43
N GLY A 240 -1.26 13.11 -5.99
CA GLY A 240 -1.52 12.25 -7.15
C GLY A 240 -2.91 12.42 -7.72
N ILE A 241 -3.11 11.66 -8.80
CA ILE A 241 -4.39 11.52 -9.50
C ILE A 241 -4.65 10.04 -9.70
N ASP A 242 -5.78 9.59 -9.21
CA ASP A 242 -6.30 8.23 -9.41
C ASP A 242 -7.46 8.27 -10.38
N MET A 243 -7.48 7.34 -11.34
CA MET A 243 -8.54 7.19 -12.33
C MET A 243 -8.99 5.73 -12.37
N LYS A 244 -10.29 5.51 -12.46
CA LYS A 244 -10.86 4.18 -12.60
C LYS A 244 -12.02 4.21 -13.60
N LEU A 245 -12.00 3.28 -14.52
CA LEU A 245 -13.08 3.02 -15.46
C LEU A 245 -13.64 1.62 -15.18
N ASN A 246 -14.89 1.56 -14.77
CA ASN A 246 -15.65 0.31 -14.63
C ASN A 246 -16.70 0.26 -15.74
N GLY A 247 -17.01 -0.91 -16.27
CA GLY A 247 -18.13 -1.05 -17.18
C GLY A 247 -18.19 -2.40 -17.86
N GLU A 248 -19.25 -2.56 -18.63
CA GLU A 248 -19.47 -3.75 -19.43
C GLU A 248 -18.82 -3.58 -20.81
N PHE A 249 -17.53 -3.88 -20.94
CA PHE A 249 -16.87 -3.93 -22.26
C PHE A 249 -17.49 -5.02 -23.11
N ILE A 250 -18.01 -6.05 -22.47
CA ILE A 250 -18.81 -7.12 -23.05
C ILE A 250 -20.12 -7.18 -22.28
N LYS A 251 -21.22 -7.38 -22.99
CA LYS A 251 -22.57 -7.36 -22.41
C LYS A 251 -22.71 -8.39 -21.28
N GLY A 252 -23.11 -7.92 -20.10
CA GLY A 252 -23.34 -8.75 -18.92
C GLY A 252 -22.06 -9.11 -18.16
N VAL A 253 -20.87 -8.61 -18.57
CA VAL A 253 -19.60 -8.90 -17.92
C VAL A 253 -18.88 -7.61 -17.52
N GLU A 254 -18.74 -7.40 -16.21
CA GLU A 254 -18.06 -6.22 -15.66
C GLU A 254 -16.53 -6.39 -15.76
N SER A 255 -15.89 -5.40 -16.33
CA SER A 255 -14.43 -5.26 -16.39
C SER A 255 -14.03 -3.89 -15.89
N TRP A 256 -12.77 -3.73 -15.49
CA TRP A 256 -12.30 -2.43 -15.00
C TRP A 256 -10.84 -2.18 -15.37
N ALA A 257 -10.52 -0.91 -15.48
CA ALA A 257 -9.15 -0.41 -15.61
C ALA A 257 -8.93 0.69 -14.57
N SER A 258 -7.75 0.72 -13.99
CA SER A 258 -7.31 1.78 -13.07
C SER A 258 -5.94 2.29 -13.44
N LEU A 259 -5.74 3.60 -13.32
CA LEU A 259 -4.47 4.28 -13.49
C LEU A 259 -4.27 5.22 -12.31
N SER A 260 -3.13 5.11 -11.66
CA SER A 260 -2.70 6.04 -10.61
C SER A 260 -1.37 6.66 -11.01
N VAL A 261 -1.28 7.98 -10.87
CA VAL A 261 -0.05 8.74 -11.01
C VAL A 261 0.16 9.49 -9.72
N MET A 262 1.22 9.17 -8.99
CA MET A 262 1.48 9.77 -7.68
C MET A 262 2.95 10.09 -7.45
N GLN A 263 3.18 10.98 -6.49
CA GLN A 263 4.49 11.27 -5.92
C GLN A 263 4.36 11.35 -4.40
N THR A 264 5.26 10.71 -3.68
CA THR A 264 5.35 10.84 -2.23
C THR A 264 6.81 10.93 -1.81
N GLU A 265 7.10 11.95 -1.02
CA GLU A 265 8.44 12.24 -0.54
C GLU A 265 8.39 12.55 0.95
N GLU A 266 9.51 12.37 1.62
CA GLU A 266 9.70 12.73 3.02
C GLU A 266 11.08 13.34 3.24
N ASN A 267 11.15 14.18 4.25
CA ASN A 267 12.39 14.82 4.72
C ASN A 267 12.61 14.35 6.15
N LEU A 268 13.75 13.74 6.42
CA LEU A 268 14.14 13.27 7.74
C LEU A 268 14.84 14.40 8.48
N ASP A 269 14.49 14.59 9.75
CA ASP A 269 15.09 15.67 10.55
C ASP A 269 16.56 15.34 10.85
N GLY A 270 17.43 16.28 10.49
CA GLY A 270 18.86 16.19 10.76
C GLY A 270 19.64 15.26 9.82
N ASP A 271 19.02 14.85 8.71
CA ASP A 271 19.68 14.06 7.69
C ASP A 271 20.65 14.90 6.87
N PHE A 272 21.89 14.46 6.84
CA PHE A 272 22.93 15.04 5.99
C PHE A 272 23.98 13.96 5.68
N TYR A 273 24.76 14.20 4.62
CA TYR A 273 25.91 13.39 4.28
C TYR A 273 27.03 14.27 3.74
N TYR A 274 28.24 13.71 3.59
CA TYR A 274 29.39 14.43 3.06
C TYR A 274 29.75 13.93 1.68
N HIS A 275 30.00 14.87 0.75
CA HIS A 275 30.79 14.58 -0.43
C HIS A 275 32.25 14.87 -0.12
N TYR A 276 33.10 13.89 -0.34
CA TYR A 276 34.54 14.01 -0.15
C TYR A 276 35.23 14.29 -1.47
N TYR A 277 36.21 15.17 -1.44
CA TYR A 277 36.97 15.60 -2.59
C TYR A 277 38.46 15.36 -2.35
N ASN A 278 39.21 14.96 -3.40
CA ASN A 278 40.67 14.83 -3.36
C ASN A 278 41.34 16.21 -3.50
N ALA A 279 42.66 16.23 -3.45
CA ALA A 279 43.43 17.48 -3.60
C ALA A 279 43.28 18.14 -4.98
N ALA A 280 42.86 17.42 -5.98
CA ALA A 280 42.55 17.92 -7.32
C ALA A 280 41.11 18.47 -7.47
N GLY A 281 40.27 18.38 -6.40
CA GLY A 281 38.89 18.79 -6.43
C GLY A 281 37.93 17.78 -7.08
N GLU A 282 38.37 16.54 -7.30
CA GLU A 282 37.52 15.47 -7.82
C GLU A 282 36.83 14.72 -6.69
N ARG A 283 35.59 14.28 -6.88
CA ARG A 283 34.90 13.45 -5.89
C ARG A 283 35.62 12.11 -5.69
N THR A 284 35.89 11.74 -4.45
CA THR A 284 36.62 10.49 -4.12
C THR A 284 35.86 9.20 -4.46
N ASP A 285 34.52 9.28 -4.58
CA ASP A 285 33.62 8.20 -4.96
C ASP A 285 33.31 8.17 -6.48
N GLY A 286 33.88 9.08 -7.28
CA GLY A 286 33.74 9.14 -8.72
C GLY A 286 34.23 7.87 -9.42
N ILE A 287 33.56 7.42 -10.48
CA ILE A 287 33.88 6.20 -11.24
C ILE A 287 35.30 6.30 -11.81
N ASP A 288 35.69 7.47 -12.30
CA ASP A 288 36.99 7.70 -12.97
C ASP A 288 38.06 8.28 -12.04
N THR A 289 37.73 8.52 -10.74
CA THR A 289 38.66 9.10 -9.79
C THR A 289 39.74 8.11 -9.38
N ARG A 290 40.98 8.41 -9.70
CA ARG A 290 42.16 7.57 -9.35
C ARG A 290 42.66 7.82 -7.93
N ASP A 291 42.73 9.10 -7.52
CA ASP A 291 43.10 9.47 -6.16
C ASP A 291 41.85 9.62 -5.32
N ARG A 292 41.63 8.67 -4.44
CA ARG A 292 40.49 8.62 -3.54
C ARG A 292 40.80 9.10 -2.13
N THR A 293 41.93 9.76 -1.93
CA THR A 293 42.32 10.31 -0.64
C THR A 293 41.53 11.60 -0.37
N PRO A 294 40.71 11.65 0.67
CA PRO A 294 39.95 12.86 0.98
C PRO A 294 40.89 13.99 1.42
N ALA A 295 40.78 15.14 0.77
CA ALA A 295 41.47 16.38 1.14
C ALA A 295 40.49 17.45 1.63
N ASP A 296 39.23 17.39 1.17
CA ASP A 296 38.15 18.31 1.55
C ASP A 296 36.80 17.56 1.60
N SER A 297 35.81 18.16 2.28
CA SER A 297 34.47 17.64 2.37
C SER A 297 33.43 18.71 2.37
N ILE A 298 32.33 18.51 1.64
CA ILE A 298 31.17 19.40 1.60
C ILE A 298 29.97 18.65 2.23
N ARG A 299 29.37 19.27 3.24
CA ARG A 299 28.14 18.79 3.84
C ARG A 299 26.97 19.04 2.90
N ILE A 300 26.18 18.00 2.66
CA ILE A 300 24.97 18.01 1.82
C ILE A 300 23.77 17.73 2.71
N GLU A 301 22.79 18.63 2.70
CA GLU A 301 21.47 18.40 3.28
C GLU A 301 20.65 17.59 2.28
N ALA A 302 20.09 16.45 2.71
CA ALA A 302 19.37 15.55 1.82
C ALA A 302 18.04 16.12 1.30
N GLY A 303 17.34 16.87 2.16
CA GLY A 303 16.05 17.46 1.82
C GLY A 303 14.94 16.39 1.62
N ASN A 304 14.10 16.61 0.62
CA ASN A 304 13.05 15.63 0.31
C ASN A 304 13.60 14.44 -0.47
N ILE A 305 13.38 13.24 0.07
CA ILE A 305 13.73 11.97 -0.57
C ILE A 305 12.47 11.16 -0.87
N PRO A 306 12.48 10.31 -1.91
CA PRO A 306 11.34 9.44 -2.19
C PRO A 306 11.04 8.51 -1.02
N ARG A 307 9.77 8.40 -0.62
CA ARG A 307 9.35 7.39 0.35
C ARG A 307 9.45 5.99 -0.27
N PRO A 308 9.67 4.92 0.52
CA PRO A 308 9.76 3.55 -0.03
C PRO A 308 8.52 3.11 -0.84
N THR A 309 7.39 3.78 -0.65
CA THR A 309 6.14 3.54 -1.39
C THR A 309 5.94 4.44 -2.60
N ASP A 310 6.95 5.24 -3.00
CA ASP A 310 6.86 6.19 -4.12
C ASP A 310 6.86 5.47 -5.48
N GLN A 311 5.74 4.86 -5.82
CA GLN A 311 5.49 4.29 -7.13
C GLN A 311 4.80 5.32 -8.03
N ARG A 312 5.56 5.95 -8.93
CA ARG A 312 5.10 7.10 -9.73
C ARG A 312 3.90 6.80 -10.63
N VAL A 313 3.84 5.62 -11.19
CA VAL A 313 2.74 5.18 -12.06
C VAL A 313 2.37 3.75 -11.71
N SER A 314 1.10 3.50 -11.51
CA SER A 314 0.55 2.14 -11.44
C SER A 314 -0.67 2.02 -12.33
N PHE A 315 -0.76 0.90 -13.05
CA PHE A 315 -1.87 0.57 -13.91
C PHE A 315 -2.32 -0.85 -13.65
N ALA A 316 -3.62 -1.05 -13.54
CA ALA A 316 -4.19 -2.38 -13.44
C ALA A 316 -5.44 -2.47 -14.34
N LEU A 317 -5.56 -3.60 -15.04
CA LEU A 317 -6.69 -3.92 -15.90
C LEU A 317 -7.17 -5.31 -15.54
N PHE A 318 -8.44 -5.44 -15.23
CA PHE A 318 -9.15 -6.72 -15.16
C PHE A 318 -10.17 -6.78 -16.29
N PHE A 319 -10.05 -7.76 -17.12
CA PHE A 319 -10.95 -8.02 -18.22
C PHE A 319 -11.49 -9.44 -18.11
N GLN A 320 -12.80 -9.60 -18.22
CA GLN A 320 -13.45 -10.89 -18.27
C GLN A 320 -14.38 -10.94 -19.45
N ASP A 321 -14.47 -12.12 -20.07
CA ASP A 321 -15.35 -12.41 -21.21
C ASP A 321 -16.00 -13.78 -21.08
N GLU A 322 -17.18 -13.89 -21.65
CA GLU A 322 -17.86 -15.17 -21.92
C GLU A 322 -17.69 -15.50 -23.41
N MET A 323 -17.27 -16.72 -23.74
CA MET A 323 -17.11 -17.07 -25.14
C MET A 323 -18.44 -17.00 -25.89
N PRO A 324 -18.50 -16.30 -27.03
CA PRO A 324 -19.68 -16.30 -27.89
C PRO A 324 -20.15 -17.73 -28.18
N ASN A 325 -21.42 -17.99 -28.03
CA ASN A 325 -22.04 -19.29 -28.17
C ASN A 325 -21.73 -20.37 -27.10
N TRP A 326 -20.82 -20.05 -26.13
CA TRP A 326 -20.49 -20.94 -25.02
C TRP A 326 -20.52 -20.23 -23.68
N PRO A 327 -21.69 -19.83 -23.16
CA PRO A 327 -21.78 -19.02 -21.92
C PRO A 327 -21.26 -19.74 -20.66
N THR A 328 -21.05 -21.08 -20.78
CA THR A 328 -20.42 -21.88 -19.74
C THR A 328 -18.88 -21.77 -19.73
N PHE A 329 -18.30 -21.09 -20.70
CA PHE A 329 -16.84 -20.90 -20.79
C PHE A 329 -16.49 -19.43 -20.67
N LYS A 330 -15.69 -19.10 -19.66
CA LYS A 330 -15.25 -17.74 -19.36
C LYS A 330 -13.73 -17.62 -19.46
N VAL A 331 -13.29 -16.50 -19.99
CA VAL A 331 -11.88 -16.12 -20.03
C VAL A 331 -11.72 -14.86 -19.17
N HIS A 332 -10.68 -14.81 -18.37
CA HIS A 332 -10.31 -13.58 -17.67
C HIS A 332 -8.82 -13.28 -17.85
N MET A 333 -8.51 -12.02 -17.89
CA MET A 333 -7.15 -11.50 -17.97
C MET A 333 -6.96 -10.44 -16.90
N ASN A 334 -5.83 -10.51 -16.22
CA ASN A 334 -5.38 -9.49 -15.29
C ASN A 334 -4.03 -8.97 -15.75
N LEU A 335 -3.91 -7.65 -15.94
CA LEU A 335 -2.67 -6.98 -16.28
C LEU A 335 -2.34 -5.99 -15.19
N VAL A 336 -1.11 -6.07 -14.67
CA VAL A 336 -0.60 -5.15 -13.66
C VAL A 336 0.72 -4.59 -14.14
N PHE A 337 0.83 -3.27 -14.08
CA PHE A 337 2.05 -2.52 -14.35
C PHE A 337 2.31 -1.58 -13.18
N GLY A 338 3.57 -1.51 -12.73
CA GLY A 338 4.04 -0.56 -11.74
C GLY A 338 5.38 0.03 -12.15
N SER A 339 5.52 1.34 -12.00
CA SER A 339 6.83 1.97 -12.12
C SER A 339 7.75 1.55 -10.98
N SER A 340 9.02 1.85 -11.13
CA SER A 340 10.08 1.53 -10.17
C SER A 340 9.79 2.07 -8.77
N LEU A 341 10.10 1.29 -7.75
CA LEU A 341 10.06 1.68 -6.33
C LEU A 341 11.45 2.12 -5.86
N PRO A 342 11.54 3.07 -4.92
CA PRO A 342 12.79 3.41 -4.26
C PRO A 342 13.32 2.24 -3.43
N TYR A 343 14.64 2.03 -3.46
CA TYR A 343 15.36 1.09 -2.60
C TYR A 343 16.79 1.56 -2.38
N GLY A 344 17.50 0.97 -1.46
CA GLY A 344 18.90 1.27 -1.19
C GLY A 344 19.57 0.22 -0.34
N PRO A 345 20.89 0.30 -0.15
CA PRO A 345 21.60 -0.59 0.77
C PRO A 345 21.12 -0.35 2.22
N PRO A 346 21.11 -1.40 3.06
CA PRO A 346 20.63 -1.31 4.45
C PRO A 346 21.70 -0.72 5.38
N ASN A 347 22.20 0.47 5.02
CA ASN A 347 23.21 1.21 5.77
C ASN A 347 22.60 2.32 6.65
N PHE A 348 21.27 2.39 6.74
CA PHE A 348 20.49 3.38 7.47
C PHE A 348 20.74 4.84 7.03
N ASN A 349 21.21 4.99 5.78
CA ASN A 349 21.47 6.28 5.15
C ASN A 349 20.68 6.41 3.84
N ARG A 350 19.40 6.00 3.85
CA ARG A 350 18.54 6.04 2.68
C ARG A 350 18.54 7.40 1.97
N TYR A 351 18.70 8.47 2.75
CA TYR A 351 18.82 9.83 2.24
C TYR A 351 20.08 10.08 1.37
N ALA A 352 21.13 9.26 1.51
CA ALA A 352 22.32 9.37 0.69
C ALA A 352 22.26 8.44 -0.55
N ASP A 353 21.64 7.27 -0.41
CA ASP A 353 21.79 6.14 -1.34
C ASP A 353 20.44 5.59 -1.81
N THR A 354 19.57 6.43 -2.40
CA THR A 354 18.31 5.96 -2.97
C THR A 354 18.45 5.62 -4.44
N LEU A 355 18.20 4.36 -4.77
CA LEU A 355 18.10 3.80 -6.11
C LEU A 355 16.64 3.49 -6.46
N ARG A 356 16.38 3.02 -7.70
CA ARG A 356 15.06 2.56 -8.11
C ARG A 356 15.09 1.17 -8.72
N THR A 357 14.15 0.32 -8.31
CA THR A 357 13.99 -1.05 -8.82
C THR A 357 13.66 -1.07 -10.32
N SER A 358 13.69 -2.25 -10.92
CA SER A 358 13.10 -2.47 -12.24
C SER A 358 11.58 -2.27 -12.23
N LEU A 359 10.98 -2.05 -13.42
CA LEU A 359 9.54 -1.94 -13.57
C LEU A 359 8.84 -3.26 -13.22
N TYR A 360 7.73 -3.20 -12.49
CA TYR A 360 6.87 -4.35 -12.25
C TYR A 360 5.89 -4.54 -13.42
N ARG A 361 5.84 -5.75 -13.98
CA ARG A 361 4.93 -6.08 -15.08
C ARG A 361 4.45 -7.52 -14.94
N ARG A 362 3.14 -7.71 -14.95
CA ARG A 362 2.56 -9.04 -14.82
C ARG A 362 1.30 -9.15 -15.66
N VAL A 363 1.16 -10.24 -16.38
CA VAL A 363 -0.06 -10.63 -17.07
C VAL A 363 -0.46 -12.00 -16.59
N ASP A 364 -1.69 -12.15 -16.12
CA ASP A 364 -2.31 -13.42 -15.77
C ASP A 364 -3.47 -13.68 -16.72
N ILE A 365 -3.66 -14.91 -17.10
CA ILE A 365 -4.82 -15.36 -17.90
C ILE A 365 -5.45 -16.58 -17.26
N GLY A 366 -6.77 -16.65 -17.28
CA GLY A 366 -7.50 -17.79 -16.74
C GLY A 366 -8.66 -18.18 -17.63
N PHE A 367 -8.90 -19.47 -17.69
CA PHE A 367 -10.00 -20.10 -18.43
C PHE A 367 -10.85 -20.87 -17.44
N SER A 368 -12.13 -20.59 -17.42
CA SER A 368 -13.09 -21.24 -16.51
C SER A 368 -14.20 -21.91 -17.29
N LYS A 369 -14.51 -23.15 -16.93
CA LYS A 369 -15.60 -23.93 -17.53
C LYS A 369 -16.59 -24.33 -16.47
N GLN A 370 -17.86 -24.01 -16.70
CA GLN A 370 -18.97 -24.55 -15.92
C GLN A 370 -19.25 -25.97 -16.35
N LEU A 371 -19.11 -26.92 -15.44
CA LEU A 371 -19.37 -28.33 -15.69
C LEU A 371 -20.79 -28.71 -15.28
N LEU A 372 -21.34 -28.08 -14.22
CA LEU A 372 -22.68 -28.32 -13.70
C LEU A 372 -23.39 -27.02 -13.39
N GLY A 373 -24.72 -27.01 -13.53
CA GLY A 373 -25.56 -25.87 -13.17
C GLY A 373 -25.84 -24.90 -14.32
N ALA A 374 -25.46 -25.24 -15.55
CA ALA A 374 -25.89 -24.50 -16.74
C ALA A 374 -27.42 -24.60 -16.94
N PRO A 375 -28.07 -23.53 -17.45
CA PRO A 375 -29.49 -23.57 -17.76
C PRO A 375 -29.83 -24.75 -18.70
N GLY A 376 -30.84 -25.54 -18.35
CA GLY A 376 -31.28 -26.71 -19.12
C GLY A 376 -30.45 -27.99 -18.95
N GLN A 377 -29.45 -27.99 -18.07
CA GLN A 377 -28.61 -29.16 -17.79
C GLN A 377 -29.32 -30.11 -16.82
N GLU A 378 -29.57 -31.35 -17.24
CA GLU A 378 -30.06 -32.42 -16.35
C GLU A 378 -28.97 -32.88 -15.39
N LYS A 379 -29.32 -33.04 -14.11
CA LYS A 379 -28.40 -33.53 -13.07
C LYS A 379 -28.72 -34.95 -12.67
N THR A 380 -27.72 -35.83 -12.66
CA THR A 380 -27.84 -37.18 -12.12
C THR A 380 -28.04 -37.18 -10.62
N ASN A 381 -28.55 -38.28 -10.02
CA ASN A 381 -28.92 -38.33 -8.60
C ASN A 381 -27.83 -37.86 -7.63
N PHE A 382 -26.57 -38.22 -7.86
CA PHE A 382 -25.43 -37.81 -7.04
C PHE A 382 -25.16 -36.30 -7.18
N MET A 383 -25.41 -35.71 -8.34
CA MET A 383 -25.08 -34.31 -8.64
C MET A 383 -26.20 -33.32 -8.27
N ARG A 384 -27.34 -33.80 -7.79
CA ARG A 384 -28.50 -32.95 -7.41
C ARG A 384 -28.19 -32.02 -6.26
N HIS A 385 -27.27 -32.41 -5.37
CA HIS A 385 -26.85 -31.56 -4.23
C HIS A 385 -25.87 -30.45 -4.60
N ILE A 386 -25.29 -30.48 -5.81
CA ILE A 386 -24.38 -29.45 -6.31
C ILE A 386 -25.16 -28.46 -7.16
N LYS A 387 -25.25 -27.20 -6.74
CA LYS A 387 -25.91 -26.14 -7.51
C LYS A 387 -25.13 -25.81 -8.77
N ASP A 388 -23.86 -25.58 -8.64
CA ASP A 388 -22.95 -25.38 -9.77
C ASP A 388 -21.54 -25.90 -9.47
N LEU A 389 -20.85 -26.29 -10.53
CA LEU A 389 -19.46 -26.77 -10.50
C LEU A 389 -18.69 -26.08 -11.61
N TRP A 390 -17.64 -25.38 -11.22
CA TRP A 390 -16.70 -24.73 -12.12
C TRP A 390 -15.31 -25.33 -11.97
N ILE A 391 -14.61 -25.48 -13.09
CA ILE A 391 -13.18 -25.77 -13.15
C ILE A 391 -12.48 -24.60 -13.85
N SER A 392 -11.37 -24.15 -13.29
CA SER A 392 -10.58 -23.03 -13.85
C SER A 392 -9.12 -23.42 -13.95
N LEU A 393 -8.52 -23.14 -15.09
CA LEU A 393 -7.08 -23.20 -15.30
C LEU A 393 -6.55 -21.77 -15.43
N GLU A 394 -5.63 -21.40 -14.54
CA GLU A 394 -5.05 -20.05 -14.49
C GLU A 394 -3.54 -20.13 -14.73
N VAL A 395 -3.02 -19.22 -15.54
CA VAL A 395 -1.59 -19.05 -15.79
C VAL A 395 -1.19 -17.70 -15.21
N PHE A 396 -0.50 -17.73 -14.08
CA PHE A 396 0.08 -16.53 -13.46
C PHE A 396 1.43 -16.20 -14.09
N ASN A 397 1.69 -14.90 -14.26
CA ASN A 397 2.90 -14.39 -14.89
C ASN A 397 3.13 -15.04 -16.27
N LEU A 398 2.13 -14.91 -17.15
CA LEU A 398 2.09 -15.55 -18.49
C LEU A 398 3.36 -15.28 -19.31
N ILE A 399 3.86 -14.06 -19.27
CA ILE A 399 5.07 -13.63 -20.02
C ILE A 399 6.37 -13.99 -19.31
N ASN A 400 6.29 -14.62 -18.11
CA ASN A 400 7.43 -15.08 -17.32
C ASN A 400 8.51 -14.01 -17.05
N LEU A 401 8.08 -12.80 -16.70
CA LEU A 401 9.01 -11.71 -16.35
C LEU A 401 9.53 -11.88 -14.93
N ASN A 402 10.80 -11.60 -14.76
CA ASN A 402 11.44 -11.53 -13.47
C ASN A 402 11.13 -10.17 -12.81
N ASN A 403 10.10 -10.13 -11.97
CA ASN A 403 9.75 -8.94 -11.21
C ASN A 403 10.55 -8.92 -9.91
N THR A 404 11.42 -7.93 -9.75
CA THR A 404 12.21 -7.77 -8.54
C THR A 404 11.31 -7.35 -7.38
N VAL A 405 11.42 -8.05 -6.26
CA VAL A 405 10.72 -7.75 -5.01
C VAL A 405 11.62 -7.00 -4.03
N ASP A 406 12.89 -7.40 -3.99
CA ASP A 406 13.90 -6.82 -3.11
C ASP A 406 15.30 -7.16 -3.62
N TYR A 407 16.32 -6.75 -2.87
CA TYR A 407 17.72 -7.04 -3.14
C TYR A 407 18.39 -7.60 -1.89
N THR A 408 19.04 -8.75 -2.01
CA THR A 408 20.00 -9.20 -1.00
C THR A 408 21.29 -8.44 -1.18
N TRP A 409 21.68 -7.69 -0.16
CA TRP A 409 22.88 -6.87 -0.19
C TRP A 409 24.09 -7.63 0.34
N ILE A 410 25.16 -7.63 -0.44
CA ILE A 410 26.46 -8.20 -0.08
C ILE A 410 27.48 -7.08 -0.03
N GLN A 411 28.29 -7.05 1.02
CA GLN A 411 29.38 -6.10 1.16
C GLN A 411 30.73 -6.79 0.93
N ASP A 412 31.58 -6.18 0.11
CA ASP A 412 32.94 -6.68 -0.09
C ASP A 412 33.89 -6.18 1.01
N VAL A 413 35.11 -6.69 0.99
CA VAL A 413 36.18 -6.33 1.94
C VAL A 413 36.58 -4.85 1.92
N GLN A 414 36.16 -4.10 0.88
CA GLN A 414 36.40 -2.67 0.74
C GLN A 414 35.21 -1.85 1.17
N GLY A 415 34.16 -2.48 1.71
CA GLY A 415 32.94 -1.84 2.16
C GLY A 415 31.95 -1.49 1.04
N ARG A 416 32.15 -2.01 -0.19
CA ARG A 416 31.22 -1.75 -1.30
C ARG A 416 30.04 -2.70 -1.25
N TYR A 417 28.86 -2.17 -1.46
CA TYR A 417 27.61 -2.93 -1.50
C TYR A 417 27.29 -3.41 -2.93
N TYR A 418 26.86 -4.66 -3.03
CA TYR A 418 26.36 -5.29 -4.26
C TYR A 418 24.94 -5.79 -4.00
N GLY A 419 23.98 -5.31 -4.78
CA GLY A 419 22.57 -5.74 -4.69
C GLY A 419 22.33 -6.94 -5.61
N ILE A 420 21.95 -8.08 -5.05
CA ILE A 420 21.53 -9.26 -5.80
C ILE A 420 20.00 -9.25 -5.84
N PRO A 421 19.35 -9.15 -7.01
CA PRO A 421 17.90 -9.05 -7.09
C PRO A 421 17.22 -10.36 -6.68
N GLU A 422 16.21 -10.25 -5.84
CA GLU A 422 15.27 -11.32 -5.52
C GLU A 422 14.01 -11.16 -6.35
N PHE A 423 13.55 -12.23 -6.97
CA PHE A 423 12.44 -12.20 -7.90
C PHE A 423 11.19 -12.82 -7.30
N LEU A 424 10.05 -12.22 -7.58
CA LEU A 424 8.74 -12.82 -7.37
C LEU A 424 8.59 -14.10 -8.21
N SER A 425 7.59 -14.89 -7.84
CA SER A 425 7.31 -16.18 -8.47
C SER A 425 7.36 -16.15 -10.00
N PRO A 426 8.04 -17.11 -10.63
CA PRO A 426 8.01 -17.31 -12.07
C PRO A 426 6.61 -17.68 -12.54
N ARG A 427 6.45 -18.01 -13.83
CA ARG A 427 5.17 -18.51 -14.35
C ARG A 427 4.68 -19.71 -13.54
N ARG A 428 3.41 -19.66 -13.13
CA ARG A 428 2.76 -20.73 -12.38
C ARG A 428 1.43 -21.12 -13.04
N LEU A 429 1.15 -22.41 -13.03
CA LEU A 429 -0.14 -22.95 -13.35
C LEU A 429 -0.93 -23.20 -12.08
N ASN A 430 -2.19 -22.78 -12.06
CA ASN A 430 -3.11 -22.99 -10.96
C ASN A 430 -4.38 -23.65 -11.48
N LEU A 431 -4.76 -24.76 -10.86
CA LEU A 431 -6.04 -25.44 -11.12
C LEU A 431 -6.97 -25.18 -9.94
N LYS A 432 -8.14 -24.63 -10.23
CA LYS A 432 -9.14 -24.28 -9.21
C LYS A 432 -10.46 -24.97 -9.54
N VAL A 433 -11.04 -25.60 -8.53
CA VAL A 433 -12.37 -26.21 -8.60
C VAL A 433 -13.28 -25.52 -7.61
N ILE A 434 -14.43 -25.04 -8.06
CA ILE A 434 -15.44 -24.38 -7.23
C ILE A 434 -16.72 -25.17 -7.33
N ALA A 435 -17.15 -25.75 -6.22
CA ALA A 435 -18.44 -26.40 -6.09
C ALA A 435 -19.32 -25.61 -5.11
N ARG A 436 -20.57 -25.34 -5.50
CA ARG A 436 -21.59 -24.75 -4.64
C ARG A 436 -22.68 -25.76 -4.39
N PHE A 437 -23.07 -25.91 -3.14
CA PHE A 437 -24.09 -26.83 -2.69
C PHE A 437 -25.42 -26.16 -2.37
#